data_c34d21865b6ffe05928e48180fd8fcc3
#
_entry.id   c34d21865b6ffe05928e48180fd8fcc3
#
_cell.length_a   1.000
_cell.length_b   1.000
_cell.length_c   1.000
_cell.angle_alpha   90.00
_cell.angle_beta   90.00
_cell.angle_gamma   90.00
#
_symmetry.space_group_name_H-M   'P 1'
#
loop_
_entity.id
_entity.type
_entity.pdbx_description
1 polymer ?
#
loop_
_entity_poly.entity_id
_entity_poly.type
_entity_poly.pdbx_seq_one_letter_code
_entity_poly.pdbx_strand_id
1 'polypeptide(L)'
;MLREYIQNVHSLSIIGMCKNAGKTTVLNRLIAELNEADVRLGLTSIGRDGESVDLVTRTAKPGIYIYENTLVATAEDMFRLSDITREIVYSTGWPTPLGEVAIVRARSDGSVQLAGPSMTSQLSELMGLFASFGAQLSIIDGALSRKTLCAPAVCEATILCTGASYSRDINAVIDDTAFSAELLTLPKQNSFTDAQLDAELACKVRFRRENGAVEPMPDDITLAQALTSR
;
A
#
# COMPACT_ATOMS: atom_id res chain seq x y z
N MET A 1 -5.08 -12.92 16.99
CA MET A 1 -3.84 -12.31 16.51
C MET A 1 -4.08 -11.79 15.09
N LEU A 2 -3.40 -10.70 14.66
CA LEU A 2 -3.64 -10.13 13.31
C LEU A 2 -3.33 -11.13 12.19
N ARG A 3 -2.33 -11.99 12.37
CA ARG A 3 -1.95 -13.03 11.41
C ARG A 3 -3.06 -14.02 11.07
N GLU A 4 -4.04 -14.20 11.94
CA GLU A 4 -5.15 -15.14 11.69
C GLU A 4 -6.06 -14.71 10.54
N TYR A 5 -6.12 -13.39 10.27
CA TYR A 5 -6.91 -12.80 9.20
C TYR A 5 -6.22 -12.79 7.84
N ILE A 6 -4.92 -13.13 7.78
CA ILE A 6 -4.11 -13.10 6.56
C ILE A 6 -3.53 -14.48 6.20
N GLN A 7 -4.16 -15.56 6.66
CA GLN A 7 -3.76 -16.92 6.30
C GLN A 7 -3.94 -17.12 4.78
N ASN A 8 -2.94 -17.73 4.15
CA ASN A 8 -2.91 -17.97 2.69
C ASN A 8 -2.86 -16.70 1.82
N VAL A 9 -2.40 -15.56 2.37
CA VAL A 9 -2.16 -14.32 1.64
C VAL A 9 -0.66 -14.19 1.38
N HIS A 10 -0.28 -13.88 0.14
CA HIS A 10 1.12 -13.72 -0.26
C HIS A 10 1.51 -12.24 -0.45
N SER A 11 0.52 -11.37 -0.61
CA SER A 11 0.74 -9.93 -0.73
C SER A 11 -0.32 -9.13 0.02
N LEU A 12 0.14 -8.20 0.87
CA LEU A 12 -0.68 -7.42 1.78
C LEU A 12 -0.36 -5.94 1.65
N SER A 13 -1.36 -5.08 1.58
CA SER A 13 -1.18 -3.65 1.76
C SER A 13 -1.72 -3.17 3.11
N ILE A 14 -1.04 -2.20 3.72
CA ILE A 14 -1.51 -1.52 4.93
C ILE A 14 -1.73 -0.05 4.60
N ILE A 15 -2.99 0.38 4.59
CA ILE A 15 -3.39 1.75 4.29
C ILE A 15 -4.11 2.39 5.48
N GLY A 16 -4.24 3.70 5.49
CA GLY A 16 -4.93 4.39 6.58
C GLY A 16 -5.83 5.49 6.09
N MET A 17 -6.94 5.72 6.77
CA MET A 17 -7.91 6.79 6.44
C MET A 17 -7.30 8.19 6.52
N CYS A 18 -6.25 8.37 7.33
CA CYS A 18 -5.54 9.65 7.47
C CYS A 18 -4.10 9.45 7.95
N LYS A 19 -3.35 10.56 8.08
CA LYS A 19 -2.08 10.57 8.84
C LYS A 19 -2.36 10.17 10.30
N ASN A 20 -1.43 9.42 10.91
CA ASN A 20 -1.54 8.94 12.30
C ASN A 20 -2.72 7.99 12.59
N ALA A 21 -3.30 7.35 11.57
CA ALA A 21 -4.33 6.32 11.72
C ALA A 21 -3.82 4.99 12.31
N GLY A 22 -2.56 4.93 12.76
CA GLY A 22 -1.99 3.74 13.39
C GLY A 22 -1.35 2.73 12.44
N LYS A 23 -1.14 3.05 11.16
CA LYS A 23 -0.51 2.15 10.17
C LYS A 23 0.79 1.52 10.67
N THR A 24 1.74 2.34 11.10
CA THR A 24 3.06 1.86 11.57
C THR A 24 2.94 0.98 12.81
N THR A 25 1.98 1.26 13.69
CA THR A 25 1.70 0.42 14.87
C THR A 25 1.19 -0.95 14.45
N VAL A 26 0.22 -0.99 13.51
CA VAL A 26 -0.31 -2.24 12.95
C VAL A 26 0.78 -3.01 12.22
N LEU A 27 1.59 -2.33 11.40
CA LEU A 27 2.69 -2.94 10.67
C LEU A 27 3.71 -3.58 11.62
N ASN A 28 4.21 -2.84 12.61
CA ASN A 28 5.18 -3.37 13.58
C ASN A 28 4.60 -4.54 14.39
N ARG A 29 3.33 -4.46 14.77
CA ARG A 29 2.66 -5.57 15.47
C ARG A 29 2.57 -6.82 14.57
N LEU A 30 2.21 -6.64 13.31
CA LEU A 30 2.10 -7.74 12.37
C LEU A 30 3.48 -8.37 12.07
N ILE A 31 4.51 -7.55 11.86
CA ILE A 31 5.89 -8.04 11.66
C ILE A 31 6.33 -8.89 12.85
N ALA A 32 6.06 -8.46 14.09
CA ALA A 32 6.41 -9.23 15.27
C ALA A 32 5.67 -10.59 15.31
N GLU A 33 4.35 -10.61 15.07
CA GLU A 33 3.56 -11.85 15.04
C GLU A 33 4.01 -12.83 13.93
N LEU A 34 4.45 -12.30 12.78
CA LEU A 34 4.93 -13.10 11.67
C LEU A 34 6.34 -13.62 11.92
N ASN A 35 7.20 -12.84 12.57
CA ASN A 35 8.53 -13.30 12.99
C ASN A 35 8.43 -14.44 14.02
N GLU A 36 7.53 -14.35 15.02
CA GLU A 36 7.26 -15.44 15.96
C GLU A 36 6.79 -16.74 15.27
N ALA A 37 6.20 -16.62 14.07
CA ALA A 37 5.73 -17.75 13.26
C ALA A 37 6.74 -18.19 12.18
N ASP A 38 7.95 -17.65 12.20
CA ASP A 38 9.03 -17.92 11.22
C ASP A 38 8.60 -17.65 9.75
N VAL A 39 7.77 -16.63 9.54
CA VAL A 39 7.34 -16.21 8.20
C VAL A 39 8.35 -15.22 7.60
N ARG A 40 8.94 -15.59 6.48
CA ARG A 40 9.89 -14.71 5.75
C ARG A 40 9.16 -13.59 5.03
N LEU A 41 9.53 -12.36 5.34
CA LEU A 41 8.87 -11.16 4.88
C LEU A 41 9.63 -10.43 3.77
N GLY A 42 8.87 -9.84 2.83
CA GLY A 42 9.31 -8.78 1.95
C GLY A 42 8.59 -7.48 2.30
N LEU A 43 9.31 -6.39 2.52
CA LEU A 43 8.76 -5.10 2.93
C LEU A 43 9.11 -4.00 1.95
N THR A 44 8.13 -3.19 1.57
CA THR A 44 8.33 -1.96 0.80
C THR A 44 7.27 -0.93 1.15
N SER A 45 7.39 0.27 0.61
CA SER A 45 6.34 1.29 0.65
C SER A 45 6.00 1.79 -0.76
N ILE A 46 4.87 2.46 -0.90
CA ILE A 46 4.53 3.18 -2.13
C ILE A 46 5.19 4.54 -2.07
N GLY A 47 6.28 4.73 -2.83
CA GLY A 47 6.99 5.98 -2.92
C GLY A 47 7.26 6.65 -1.57
N ARG A 48 8.02 7.68 -1.57
CA ARG A 48 7.99 8.68 -0.52
C ARG A 48 7.64 9.97 -1.25
N ASP A 49 6.55 10.65 -0.85
CA ASP A 49 6.39 12.02 -1.27
C ASP A 49 7.67 12.74 -0.84
N GLY A 50 8.24 13.53 -1.75
CA GLY A 50 9.48 14.28 -1.48
C GLY A 50 9.39 15.30 -0.34
N GLU A 51 8.47 15.11 0.59
CA GLU A 51 8.46 15.75 1.90
C GLU A 51 9.66 15.23 2.69
N SER A 52 10.80 15.83 2.35
CA SER A 52 11.89 15.96 3.29
C SER A 52 11.30 16.50 4.58
N VAL A 53 11.31 15.65 5.63
CA VAL A 53 11.03 16.01 7.00
C VAL A 53 9.68 16.69 7.19
N ASP A 54 8.80 16.01 7.88
CA ASP A 54 7.65 16.66 8.53
C ASP A 54 8.20 17.69 9.54
N LEU A 55 8.54 18.88 9.04
CA LEU A 55 9.03 20.01 9.84
C LEU A 55 7.98 20.54 10.82
N VAL A 56 6.75 20.04 10.76
CA VAL A 56 5.62 20.52 11.56
C VAL A 56 5.38 19.69 12.83
N THR A 57 5.80 18.44 12.87
CA THR A 57 5.67 17.63 14.09
C THR A 57 7.03 17.07 14.48
N ARG A 58 7.69 17.72 15.47
CA ARG A 58 8.91 17.24 16.14
C ARG A 58 8.75 15.93 16.93
N THR A 59 7.74 15.13 16.63
CA THR A 59 7.56 13.79 17.20
C THR A 59 8.25 12.79 16.29
N ALA A 60 9.23 12.09 16.82
CA ALA A 60 9.88 10.96 16.14
C ALA A 60 8.78 9.98 15.70
N LYS A 61 8.60 9.79 14.39
CA LYS A 61 7.76 8.70 13.88
C LYS A 61 8.38 7.40 14.39
N PRO A 62 7.58 6.46 14.95
CA PRO A 62 8.10 5.15 15.27
C PRO A 62 8.69 4.54 14.00
N GLY A 63 9.95 4.12 14.04
CA GLY A 63 10.59 3.40 12.96
C GLY A 63 9.85 2.09 12.68
N ILE A 64 9.97 1.58 11.47
CA ILE A 64 9.53 0.22 11.16
C ILE A 64 10.61 -0.71 11.65
N TYR A 65 10.30 -1.52 12.67
CA TYR A 65 11.23 -2.49 13.23
C TYR A 65 11.12 -3.81 12.48
N ILE A 66 12.27 -4.34 12.04
CA ILE A 66 12.34 -5.60 11.30
C ILE A 66 13.32 -6.56 11.96
N TYR A 67 13.19 -7.82 11.62
CA TYR A 67 14.02 -8.90 12.12
C TYR A 67 14.98 -9.40 11.04
N GLU A 68 16.02 -10.10 11.46
CA GLU A 68 16.98 -10.76 10.58
C GLU A 68 16.26 -11.58 9.49
N ASN A 69 16.84 -11.67 8.31
CA ASN A 69 16.32 -12.32 7.11
C ASN A 69 15.10 -11.66 6.43
N THR A 70 14.57 -10.55 6.97
CA THR A 70 13.56 -9.75 6.26
C THR A 70 14.17 -9.14 4.98
N LEU A 71 13.45 -9.27 3.86
CA LEU A 71 13.77 -8.55 2.62
C LEU A 71 13.16 -7.15 2.66
N VAL A 72 13.94 -6.15 2.30
CA VAL A 72 13.48 -4.75 2.26
C VAL A 72 13.81 -4.15 0.90
N ALA A 73 12.80 -3.60 0.22
CA ALA A 73 13.01 -2.81 -0.99
C ALA A 73 12.79 -1.33 -0.66
N THR A 74 13.84 -0.54 -0.79
CA THR A 74 13.81 0.90 -0.50
C THR A 74 14.90 1.63 -1.29
N ALA A 75 14.76 2.95 -1.44
CA ALA A 75 15.76 3.79 -2.09
C ALA A 75 17.07 3.86 -1.29
N GLU A 76 18.19 4.02 -1.98
CA GLU A 76 19.54 3.98 -1.39
C GLU A 76 19.75 4.93 -0.22
N ASP A 77 19.23 6.16 -0.30
CA ASP A 77 19.37 7.15 0.78
C ASP A 77 18.68 6.72 2.09
N MET A 78 17.67 5.85 2.00
CA MET A 78 16.97 5.33 3.19
C MET A 78 17.83 4.35 3.97
N PHE A 79 18.76 3.68 3.31
CA PHE A 79 19.70 2.78 3.99
C PHE A 79 20.63 3.49 4.97
N ARG A 80 20.92 4.78 4.74
CA ARG A 80 21.74 5.60 5.66
C ARG A 80 21.00 5.94 6.96
N LEU A 81 19.67 5.86 6.92
CA LEU A 81 18.78 6.15 8.06
C LEU A 81 18.33 4.87 8.78
N SER A 82 18.84 3.72 8.35
CA SER A 82 18.52 2.41 8.91
C SER A 82 19.67 1.95 9.80
N ASP A 83 19.36 1.28 10.90
CA ASP A 83 20.34 0.78 11.89
C ASP A 83 20.60 -0.73 11.79
N ILE A 84 20.28 -1.33 10.63
CA ILE A 84 20.51 -2.75 10.34
C ILE A 84 21.82 -3.00 9.61
N THR A 85 22.45 -4.15 9.86
CA THR A 85 23.40 -4.77 8.95
C THR A 85 22.62 -5.39 7.79
N ARG A 86 23.11 -5.26 6.56
CA ARG A 86 22.37 -5.69 5.36
C ARG A 86 23.27 -6.27 4.28
N GLU A 87 22.67 -7.09 3.46
CA GLU A 87 23.24 -7.61 2.21
C GLU A 87 22.40 -7.13 1.04
N ILE A 88 23.02 -6.55 0.02
CA ILE A 88 22.32 -6.19 -1.22
C ILE A 88 22.06 -7.47 -2.00
N VAL A 89 20.78 -7.78 -2.22
CA VAL A 89 20.33 -8.98 -2.94
C VAL A 89 20.11 -8.65 -4.42
N TYR A 90 19.56 -7.46 -4.72
CA TYR A 90 19.22 -7.07 -6.08
C TYR A 90 19.14 -5.55 -6.24
N SER A 91 19.70 -5.04 -7.34
CA SER A 91 19.58 -3.64 -7.80
C SER A 91 18.53 -3.59 -8.89
N THR A 92 17.47 -2.80 -8.69
CA THR A 92 16.32 -2.83 -9.61
C THR A 92 16.51 -1.98 -10.86
N GLY A 93 17.43 -1.01 -10.84
CA GLY A 93 17.56 0.00 -11.88
C GLY A 93 16.46 1.06 -11.86
N TRP A 94 15.55 1.06 -10.87
CA TRP A 94 14.45 2.05 -10.80
C TRP A 94 14.88 3.30 -10.05
N PRO A 95 15.00 4.44 -10.75
CA PRO A 95 15.41 5.67 -10.12
C PRO A 95 14.28 6.30 -9.32
N THR A 96 14.62 6.87 -8.16
CA THR A 96 13.76 7.74 -7.37
C THR A 96 14.51 9.02 -6.98
N PRO A 97 13.83 10.07 -6.51
CA PRO A 97 14.50 11.24 -5.96
C PRO A 97 15.46 10.96 -4.79
N LEU A 98 15.35 9.78 -4.17
CA LEU A 98 16.15 9.33 -3.01
C LEU A 98 17.16 8.23 -3.39
N GLY A 99 17.53 8.16 -4.66
CA GLY A 99 18.41 7.13 -5.19
C GLY A 99 17.66 5.95 -5.83
N GLU A 100 18.41 4.98 -6.30
CA GLU A 100 17.85 3.76 -6.90
C GLU A 100 17.19 2.87 -5.84
N VAL A 101 16.10 2.21 -6.20
CA VAL A 101 15.49 1.19 -5.32
C VAL A 101 16.33 -0.09 -5.39
N ALA A 102 16.78 -0.57 -4.24
CA ALA A 102 17.47 -1.85 -4.12
C ALA A 102 16.74 -2.78 -3.15
N ILE A 103 16.86 -4.08 -3.39
CA ILE A 103 16.39 -5.12 -2.46
C ILE A 103 17.57 -5.55 -1.61
N VAL A 104 17.42 -5.44 -0.30
CA VAL A 104 18.40 -5.91 0.68
C VAL A 104 17.79 -6.96 1.58
N ARG A 105 18.62 -7.83 2.10
CA ARG A 105 18.30 -8.77 3.18
C ARG A 105 18.88 -8.23 4.48
N ALA A 106 18.04 -8.08 5.50
CA ALA A 106 18.52 -7.76 6.84
C ALA A 106 19.38 -8.89 7.39
N ARG A 107 20.54 -8.54 7.94
CA ARG A 107 21.48 -9.45 8.61
C ARG A 107 21.56 -9.22 10.11
N SER A 108 20.76 -8.27 10.59
CA SER A 108 20.48 -8.01 12.02
C SER A 108 19.09 -7.42 12.16
N ASP A 109 18.54 -7.56 13.35
CA ASP A 109 17.34 -6.82 13.75
C ASP A 109 17.62 -5.31 13.80
N GLY A 110 16.58 -4.50 13.61
CA GLY A 110 16.70 -3.05 13.75
C GLY A 110 15.60 -2.28 13.03
N SER A 111 15.74 -0.97 13.01
CA SER A 111 14.79 -0.05 12.42
C SER A 111 15.15 0.31 10.98
N VAL A 112 14.14 0.38 10.12
CA VAL A 112 14.30 0.77 8.72
C VAL A 112 13.35 1.89 8.33
N GLN A 113 13.74 2.63 7.29
CA GLN A 113 12.87 3.57 6.61
C GLN A 113 12.60 3.08 5.18
N LEU A 114 11.35 3.21 4.76
CA LEU A 114 10.91 2.75 3.45
C LEU A 114 10.64 3.93 2.52
N ALA A 115 11.16 3.82 1.30
CA ALA A 115 10.87 4.66 0.15
C ALA A 115 10.93 3.77 -1.10
N GLY A 116 9.85 3.08 -1.37
CA GLY A 116 9.74 2.14 -2.48
C GLY A 116 9.37 2.79 -3.80
N PRO A 117 9.09 1.99 -4.84
CA PRO A 117 8.69 2.49 -6.14
C PRO A 117 7.31 3.16 -6.09
N SER A 118 7.07 4.08 -7.03
CA SER A 118 5.80 4.83 -7.13
C SER A 118 4.87 4.27 -8.19
N MET A 119 5.35 3.42 -9.08
CA MET A 119 4.58 2.86 -10.20
C MET A 119 3.98 1.51 -9.84
N THR A 120 2.70 1.29 -10.18
CA THR A 120 2.00 0.02 -9.93
C THR A 120 2.68 -1.17 -10.60
N SER A 121 3.20 -0.99 -11.83
CA SER A 121 3.93 -2.04 -12.54
C SER A 121 5.20 -2.48 -11.79
N GLN A 122 5.96 -1.52 -11.25
CA GLN A 122 7.14 -1.80 -10.45
C GLN A 122 6.80 -2.49 -9.13
N LEU A 123 5.69 -2.11 -8.47
CA LEU A 123 5.22 -2.80 -7.27
C LEU A 123 4.84 -4.25 -7.57
N SER A 124 4.15 -4.49 -8.69
CA SER A 124 3.77 -5.85 -9.12
C SER A 124 5.00 -6.72 -9.42
N GLU A 125 6.00 -6.15 -10.11
CA GLU A 125 7.27 -6.83 -10.39
C GLU A 125 8.03 -7.11 -9.08
N LEU A 126 8.05 -6.16 -8.15
CA LEU A 126 8.70 -6.29 -6.85
C LEU A 126 8.13 -7.45 -6.02
N MET A 127 6.80 -7.67 -6.06
CA MET A 127 6.17 -8.82 -5.38
C MET A 127 6.72 -10.15 -5.93
N GLY A 128 6.89 -10.25 -7.25
CA GLY A 128 7.53 -11.41 -7.89
C GLY A 128 9.00 -11.59 -7.48
N LEU A 129 9.76 -10.50 -7.42
CA LEU A 129 11.16 -10.53 -6.96
C LEU A 129 11.25 -10.97 -5.48
N PHE A 130 10.43 -10.44 -4.59
CA PHE A 130 10.40 -10.87 -3.19
C PHE A 130 10.13 -12.37 -3.06
N ALA A 131 9.15 -12.89 -3.79
CA ALA A 131 8.83 -14.31 -3.80
C ALA A 131 10.02 -15.14 -4.32
N SER A 132 10.70 -14.71 -5.39
CA SER A 132 11.87 -15.40 -5.96
C SER A 132 13.07 -15.45 -4.99
N PHE A 133 13.20 -14.42 -4.12
CA PHE A 133 14.21 -14.38 -3.06
C PHE A 133 13.77 -15.04 -1.75
N GLY A 134 12.59 -15.68 -1.76
CA GLY A 134 12.11 -16.54 -0.69
C GLY A 134 11.21 -15.87 0.33
N ALA A 135 10.66 -14.67 0.08
CA ALA A 135 9.59 -14.12 0.91
C ALA A 135 8.32 -14.96 0.76
N GLN A 136 7.66 -15.24 1.87
CA GLN A 136 6.39 -15.95 1.93
C GLN A 136 5.21 -14.96 1.96
N LEU A 137 5.44 -13.77 2.51
CA LEU A 137 4.48 -12.67 2.51
C LEU A 137 5.21 -11.37 2.19
N SER A 138 4.67 -10.62 1.23
CA SER A 138 5.13 -9.29 0.89
C SER A 138 4.16 -8.23 1.43
N ILE A 139 4.67 -7.21 2.14
CA ILE A 139 3.86 -6.15 2.74
C ILE A 139 4.23 -4.80 2.13
N ILE A 140 3.22 -4.08 1.68
CA ILE A 140 3.35 -2.71 1.16
C ILE A 140 2.79 -1.72 2.17
N ASP A 141 3.65 -0.86 2.74
CA ASP A 141 3.20 0.30 3.54
C ASP A 141 2.70 1.40 2.60
N GLY A 142 1.39 1.62 2.61
CA GLY A 142 0.70 2.54 1.70
C GLY A 142 0.20 3.81 2.36
N ALA A 143 0.09 4.89 1.58
CA ALA A 143 -0.60 6.11 1.98
C ALA A 143 -2.01 6.17 1.38
N LEU A 144 -2.98 6.70 2.13
CA LEU A 144 -4.38 6.78 1.72
C LEU A 144 -4.59 7.57 0.43
N SER A 145 -3.82 8.65 0.22
CA SER A 145 -3.88 9.48 -0.99
C SER A 145 -3.55 8.71 -2.29
N ARG A 146 -3.05 7.46 -2.14
CA ARG A 146 -2.67 6.57 -3.22
C ARG A 146 -3.48 5.27 -3.22
N LYS A 147 -4.77 5.34 -2.82
CA LYS A 147 -5.70 4.19 -2.76
C LYS A 147 -5.68 3.32 -4.03
N THR A 148 -5.51 3.94 -5.19
CA THR A 148 -5.45 3.24 -6.47
C THR A 148 -4.23 2.34 -6.64
N LEU A 149 -3.10 2.66 -5.99
CA LEU A 149 -1.87 1.87 -6.06
C LEU A 149 -1.88 0.65 -5.13
N CYS A 150 -2.70 0.70 -4.06
CA CYS A 150 -2.91 -0.43 -3.14
C CYS A 150 -4.15 -1.26 -3.50
N ALA A 151 -4.72 -1.02 -4.68
CA ALA A 151 -5.90 -1.73 -5.14
C ALA A 151 -5.64 -3.25 -5.23
N PRO A 152 -6.71 -4.07 -5.23
CA PRO A 152 -6.64 -5.54 -5.39
C PRO A 152 -5.86 -6.03 -6.63
N ALA A 153 -5.46 -5.13 -7.52
CA ALA A 153 -4.59 -5.41 -8.65
C ALA A 153 -3.12 -5.69 -8.27
N VAL A 154 -2.67 -5.21 -7.10
CA VAL A 154 -1.28 -5.34 -6.64
C VAL A 154 -1.17 -6.26 -5.42
N CYS A 155 -2.16 -6.24 -4.53
CA CYS A 155 -2.16 -7.03 -3.30
C CYS A 155 -3.40 -7.90 -3.20
N GLU A 156 -3.24 -9.10 -2.64
CA GLU A 156 -4.33 -10.06 -2.40
C GLU A 156 -5.24 -9.62 -1.23
N ALA A 157 -4.67 -8.89 -0.28
CA ALA A 157 -5.41 -8.38 0.87
C ALA A 157 -4.98 -6.96 1.26
N THR A 158 -5.86 -6.27 1.98
CA THR A 158 -5.61 -4.91 2.47
C THR A 158 -6.07 -4.78 3.91
N ILE A 159 -5.22 -4.19 4.76
CA ILE A 159 -5.60 -3.73 6.10
C ILE A 159 -5.86 -2.22 6.03
N LEU A 160 -7.09 -1.81 6.33
CA LEU A 160 -7.48 -0.40 6.41
C LEU A 160 -7.44 0.07 7.86
N CYS A 161 -6.51 0.98 8.17
CA CYS A 161 -6.37 1.57 9.50
C CYS A 161 -7.19 2.86 9.61
N THR A 162 -7.96 2.99 10.67
CA THR A 162 -8.75 4.18 11.01
C THR A 162 -8.69 4.47 12.50
N GLY A 163 -9.18 5.64 12.92
CA GLY A 163 -9.24 6.00 14.34
C GLY A 163 -9.58 7.47 14.56
N ALA A 164 -9.54 7.91 15.81
CA ALA A 164 -9.91 9.27 16.23
C ALA A 164 -9.07 10.40 15.58
N SER A 165 -7.95 10.07 14.95
CA SER A 165 -7.16 11.02 14.16
C SER A 165 -7.82 11.42 12.84
N TYR A 166 -8.83 10.64 12.37
CA TYR A 166 -9.59 10.93 11.15
C TYR A 166 -10.65 12.01 11.39
N SER A 167 -11.47 11.85 12.41
CA SER A 167 -12.52 12.81 12.80
C SER A 167 -12.74 12.79 14.31
N ARG A 168 -13.24 13.90 14.86
CA ARG A 168 -13.73 13.98 16.25
C ARG A 168 -15.13 13.36 16.41
N ASP A 169 -15.86 13.21 15.31
CA ASP A 169 -17.16 12.55 15.29
C ASP A 169 -16.97 11.04 14.97
N ILE A 170 -17.34 10.19 15.91
CA ILE A 170 -17.25 8.75 15.77
C ILE A 170 -18.12 8.21 14.63
N ASN A 171 -19.29 8.81 14.38
CA ASN A 171 -20.18 8.38 13.31
C ASN A 171 -19.53 8.64 11.94
N ALA A 172 -18.92 9.81 11.76
CA ALA A 172 -18.16 10.11 10.54
C ALA A 172 -16.98 9.13 10.35
N VAL A 173 -16.29 8.74 11.43
CA VAL A 173 -15.24 7.71 11.34
C VAL A 173 -15.81 6.38 10.86
N ILE A 174 -16.93 5.96 11.41
CA ILE A 174 -17.57 4.67 11.07
C ILE A 174 -18.07 4.70 9.63
N ASP A 175 -18.86 5.71 9.24
CA ASP A 175 -19.51 5.79 7.93
C ASP A 175 -18.47 5.87 6.80
N ASP A 176 -17.47 6.75 6.92
CA ASP A 176 -16.44 6.94 5.91
C ASP A 176 -15.50 5.72 5.81
N THR A 177 -15.24 5.04 6.93
CA THR A 177 -14.44 3.81 6.93
C THR A 177 -15.22 2.67 6.29
N ALA A 178 -16.51 2.50 6.61
CA ALA A 178 -17.37 1.49 6.01
C ALA A 178 -17.48 1.70 4.49
N PHE A 179 -17.74 2.92 4.05
CA PHE A 179 -17.77 3.29 2.63
C PHE A 179 -16.43 2.97 1.92
N SER A 180 -15.30 3.29 2.56
CA SER A 180 -13.99 2.97 2.00
C SER A 180 -13.75 1.46 1.89
N ALA A 181 -14.20 0.68 2.88
CA ALA A 181 -14.12 -0.78 2.85
C ALA A 181 -15.02 -1.37 1.75
N GLU A 182 -16.24 -0.86 1.58
CA GLU A 182 -17.14 -1.24 0.48
C GLU A 182 -16.46 -1.02 -0.87
N LEU A 183 -15.85 0.15 -1.10
CA LEU A 183 -15.14 0.45 -2.35
C LEU A 183 -13.97 -0.50 -2.62
N LEU A 184 -13.20 -0.86 -1.58
CA LEU A 184 -12.07 -1.78 -1.71
C LEU A 184 -12.49 -3.23 -1.98
N THR A 185 -13.72 -3.60 -1.62
CA THR A 185 -14.27 -4.95 -1.79
C THR A 185 -15.16 -5.10 -3.01
N LEU A 186 -15.31 -4.05 -3.83
CA LEU A 186 -16.09 -4.14 -5.06
C LEU A 186 -15.56 -5.28 -5.96
N PRO A 187 -16.44 -6.13 -6.48
CA PRO A 187 -16.05 -7.21 -7.36
C PRO A 187 -15.41 -6.66 -8.64
N LYS A 188 -14.33 -7.29 -9.09
CA LYS A 188 -13.75 -6.99 -10.41
C LYS A 188 -14.79 -7.27 -11.48
N GLN A 189 -15.10 -6.29 -12.30
CA GLN A 189 -15.97 -6.49 -13.45
C GLN A 189 -15.15 -7.03 -14.63
N ASN A 190 -15.26 -8.32 -14.91
CA ASN A 190 -14.51 -9.00 -15.98
C ASN A 190 -15.23 -8.95 -17.35
N SER A 191 -16.25 -8.11 -17.53
CA SER A 191 -17.19 -8.22 -18.66
C SER A 191 -17.22 -7.01 -19.59
N PHE A 192 -16.09 -6.32 -19.80
CA PHE A 192 -15.98 -5.46 -20.98
C PHE A 192 -15.22 -6.22 -22.05
N THR A 193 -15.83 -6.38 -23.24
CA THR A 193 -15.09 -6.81 -24.42
C THR A 193 -14.19 -5.66 -24.89
N ASP A 194 -13.03 -5.98 -25.49
CA ASP A 194 -12.10 -4.96 -26.02
C ASP A 194 -12.80 -3.97 -26.96
N ALA A 195 -13.78 -4.42 -27.76
CA ALA A 195 -14.59 -3.58 -28.62
C ALA A 195 -15.50 -2.58 -27.85
N GLN A 196 -15.92 -2.91 -26.64
CA GLN A 196 -16.69 -1.99 -25.79
C GLN A 196 -15.78 -0.97 -25.09
N LEU A 197 -14.55 -1.34 -24.78
CA LEU A 197 -13.53 -0.45 -24.26
C LEU A 197 -13.08 0.56 -25.33
N ASP A 198 -12.85 0.13 -26.58
CA ASP A 198 -12.39 1.00 -27.66
C ASP A 198 -13.44 2.02 -28.12
N ALA A 199 -14.72 1.65 -28.15
CA ALA A 199 -15.84 2.57 -28.45
C ALA A 199 -16.04 3.62 -27.33
N GLU A 200 -15.49 3.37 -26.15
CA GLU A 200 -15.76 4.11 -24.92
C GLU A 200 -14.61 4.99 -24.43
N LEU A 201 -13.41 4.86 -25.01
CA LEU A 201 -12.21 5.64 -24.66
C LEU A 201 -12.36 7.17 -24.86
N ALA A 202 -13.42 7.61 -25.54
CA ALA A 202 -13.73 9.04 -25.68
C ALA A 202 -14.25 9.70 -24.38
N CYS A 203 -14.75 8.92 -23.41
CA CYS A 203 -15.22 9.41 -22.10
C CYS A 203 -14.39 8.84 -20.97
N LYS A 204 -13.81 9.71 -20.13
CA LYS A 204 -12.89 9.33 -19.04
C LYS A 204 -13.54 8.53 -17.91
N VAL A 205 -14.85 8.64 -17.67
CA VAL A 205 -15.61 7.94 -16.62
C VAL A 205 -17.05 7.69 -17.07
N ARG A 206 -17.61 6.52 -16.76
CA ARG A 206 -18.99 6.14 -17.05
C ARG A 206 -19.65 5.45 -15.87
N PHE A 207 -20.98 5.57 -15.78
CA PHE A 207 -21.79 4.82 -14.84
C PHE A 207 -22.48 3.65 -15.56
N ARG A 208 -22.53 2.52 -14.88
CA ARG A 208 -23.38 1.41 -15.30
C ARG A 208 -24.55 1.32 -14.33
N ARG A 209 -25.78 1.48 -14.86
CA ARG A 209 -27.00 1.28 -14.08
C ARG A 209 -27.25 -0.21 -13.84
N GLU A 210 -28.05 -0.54 -12.83
CA GLU A 210 -28.45 -1.92 -12.53
C GLU A 210 -29.09 -2.65 -13.71
N ASN A 211 -29.76 -1.93 -14.61
CA ASN A 211 -30.33 -2.46 -15.85
C ASN A 211 -29.29 -2.76 -16.95
N GLY A 212 -28.03 -2.54 -16.70
CA GLY A 212 -26.92 -2.77 -17.64
C GLY A 212 -26.62 -1.62 -18.60
N ALA A 213 -27.40 -0.53 -18.60
CA ALA A 213 -27.16 0.65 -19.43
C ALA A 213 -25.88 1.37 -18.95
N VAL A 214 -25.04 1.80 -19.90
CA VAL A 214 -23.82 2.56 -19.64
C VAL A 214 -24.05 4.00 -20.09
N GLU A 215 -23.89 4.96 -19.17
CA GLU A 215 -24.08 6.38 -19.43
C GLU A 215 -22.78 7.14 -19.13
N PRO A 216 -22.44 8.18 -19.93
CA PRO A 216 -21.30 9.03 -19.63
C PRO A 216 -21.53 9.76 -18.30
N MET A 217 -20.44 10.04 -17.57
CA MET A 217 -20.51 10.87 -16.38
C MET A 217 -20.94 12.30 -16.79
N PRO A 218 -21.93 12.92 -16.10
CA PRO A 218 -22.28 14.31 -16.33
C PRO A 218 -21.08 15.23 -16.17
N ASP A 219 -20.97 16.23 -17.04
CA ASP A 219 -19.81 17.16 -17.06
C ASP A 219 -19.69 18.02 -15.79
N ASP A 220 -20.78 18.14 -15.02
CA ASP A 220 -20.88 18.90 -13.77
C ASP A 220 -20.50 18.09 -12.52
N ILE A 221 -20.23 16.77 -12.67
CA ILE A 221 -19.86 15.89 -11.55
C ILE A 221 -18.40 15.52 -11.65
N THR A 222 -17.63 15.80 -10.60
CA THR A 222 -16.27 15.32 -10.50
C THR A 222 -16.24 13.84 -10.08
N LEU A 223 -15.19 13.10 -10.44
CA LEU A 223 -15.00 11.71 -10.01
C LEU A 223 -15.10 11.57 -8.48
N ALA A 224 -14.55 12.53 -7.73
CA ALA A 224 -14.63 12.55 -6.27
C ALA A 224 -16.09 12.68 -5.79
N GLN A 225 -16.90 13.54 -6.41
CA GLN A 225 -18.32 13.69 -6.08
C GLN A 225 -19.11 12.43 -6.45
N ALA A 226 -18.83 11.82 -7.61
CA ALA A 226 -19.47 10.57 -8.03
C ALA A 226 -19.20 9.41 -7.06
N LEU A 227 -18.00 9.36 -6.47
CA LEU A 227 -17.60 8.35 -5.49
C LEU A 227 -18.06 8.65 -4.05
N THR A 228 -18.47 9.89 -3.76
CA THR A 228 -18.85 10.33 -2.41
C THR A 228 -20.33 10.69 -2.28
N SER A 229 -21.05 10.82 -3.39
CA SER A 229 -22.51 11.07 -3.36
C SER A 229 -23.25 9.75 -3.14
N ARG A 230 -23.84 9.61 -1.99
CA ARG A 230 -24.98 8.73 -1.73
C ARG A 230 -26.26 9.53 -1.88
#